data_3fa7f7278028d4c08c235eeeb6964730
#
_entry.id   3fa7f7278028d4c08c235eeeb6964730
#
_cell.length_a   1.000
_cell.length_b   1.000
_cell.length_c   1.000
_cell.angle_alpha   90.00
_cell.angle_beta   90.00
_cell.angle_gamma   90.00
#
_symmetry.space_group_name_H-M   'P 1'
#
loop_
_entity.id
_entity.type
_entity.pdbx_description
1 polymer ?
#
loop_
_entity_poly.entity_id
_entity_poly.type
_entity_poly.pdbx_seq_one_letter_code
_entity_poly.pdbx_strand_id
1 'polypeptide(L)'
;INYKKIDWLHIAYIDDLPTSCNIKTDKCPVSIDFCTLQDREDFLPIIDSCELVFDSRERKDLYKNINTKTPIILHDKHGCECIINNKIILSKEIKPEKNLQVNGAGDIFAGFFISNYYNKSLAYAIKKTAGQTKKYITKNEI
;
A
#
# COMPACT_ATOMS: atom_id res chain seq x y z
N ILE A 1 -6.52 13.05 16.34
CA ILE A 1 -5.78 13.46 15.13
C ILE A 1 -6.26 14.83 14.69
N ASN A 2 -5.34 15.76 14.45
CA ASN A 2 -5.69 17.08 13.93
C ASN A 2 -5.61 17.06 12.38
N TYR A 3 -6.69 16.67 11.74
CA TYR A 3 -6.78 16.52 10.29
C TYR A 3 -6.57 17.83 9.50
N LYS A 4 -6.75 18.98 10.12
CA LYS A 4 -6.59 20.28 9.44
C LYS A 4 -5.17 20.56 8.94
N LYS A 5 -4.18 19.86 9.49
CA LYS A 5 -2.76 20.04 9.17
C LYS A 5 -2.15 18.83 8.44
N ILE A 6 -3.01 17.93 7.93
CA ILE A 6 -2.58 16.68 7.32
C ILE A 6 -3.03 16.67 5.86
N ASP A 7 -2.09 16.53 4.93
CA ASP A 7 -2.38 16.37 3.50
C ASP A 7 -2.67 14.91 3.14
N TRP A 8 -2.15 13.96 3.94
CA TRP A 8 -2.33 12.53 3.73
C TRP A 8 -2.09 11.78 5.04
N LEU A 9 -2.96 10.84 5.37
CA LEU A 9 -2.80 9.96 6.52
C LEU A 9 -2.51 8.54 6.03
N HIS A 10 -1.34 8.02 6.36
CA HIS A 10 -1.00 6.61 6.12
C HIS A 10 -0.99 5.84 7.43
N ILE A 11 -1.73 4.74 7.48
CA ILE A 11 -1.81 3.88 8.65
C ILE A 11 -1.12 2.56 8.31
N ALA A 12 0.10 2.42 8.79
CA ALA A 12 0.82 1.15 8.76
C ALA A 12 0.28 0.23 9.88
N TYR A 13 0.33 -1.06 9.66
CA TYR A 13 -0.06 -2.06 10.68
C TYR A 13 -1.49 -1.88 11.17
N ILE A 14 -2.42 -1.67 10.25
CA ILE A 14 -3.83 -1.47 10.62
C ILE A 14 -4.41 -2.63 11.43
N ASP A 15 -3.88 -3.82 11.24
CA ASP A 15 -4.32 -5.01 11.98
C ASP A 15 -4.05 -4.90 13.49
N ASP A 16 -3.13 -4.02 13.90
CA ASP A 16 -2.83 -3.77 15.31
C ASP A 16 -3.79 -2.78 15.96
N LEU A 17 -4.65 -2.13 15.17
CA LEU A 17 -5.63 -1.19 15.68
C LEU A 17 -6.90 -1.93 16.16
N PRO A 18 -7.51 -1.46 17.24
CA PRO A 18 -8.81 -2.00 17.64
C PRO A 18 -9.88 -1.67 16.60
N THR A 19 -10.81 -2.58 16.38
CA THR A 19 -11.91 -2.41 15.41
C THR A 19 -12.79 -1.19 15.71
N SER A 20 -12.80 -0.74 16.98
CA SER A 20 -13.48 0.47 17.40
C SER A 20 -12.74 1.76 17.04
N CYS A 21 -11.55 1.67 16.46
CA CYS A 21 -10.78 2.85 16.08
C CYS A 21 -11.51 3.65 15.00
N ASN A 22 -11.83 4.90 15.32
CA ASN A 22 -12.56 5.77 14.41
C ASN A 22 -11.59 6.51 13.46
N ILE A 23 -11.43 5.97 12.26
CA ILE A 23 -10.61 6.58 11.21
C ILE A 23 -11.53 7.41 10.32
N LYS A 24 -11.27 8.72 10.27
CA LYS A 24 -12.06 9.65 9.45
C LYS A 24 -11.42 9.79 8.08
N THR A 25 -12.04 9.18 7.08
CA THR A 25 -11.55 9.19 5.70
C THR A 25 -12.05 10.38 4.89
N ASP A 26 -13.00 11.15 5.44
CA ASP A 26 -13.57 12.34 4.80
C ASP A 26 -12.77 13.64 5.04
N LYS A 27 -11.77 13.61 5.92
CA LYS A 27 -10.99 14.79 6.33
C LYS A 27 -9.71 14.99 5.54
N CYS A 28 -9.12 13.91 5.06
CA CYS A 28 -7.93 13.92 4.20
C CYS A 28 -7.85 12.57 3.51
N PRO A 29 -7.07 12.43 2.42
CA PRO A 29 -6.78 11.13 1.83
C PRO A 29 -6.16 10.19 2.86
N VAL A 30 -6.66 8.95 2.91
CA VAL A 30 -6.18 7.92 3.84
C VAL A 30 -5.72 6.72 3.05
N SER A 31 -4.57 6.18 3.40
CA SER A 31 -4.12 4.87 2.95
C SER A 31 -3.85 3.95 4.13
N ILE A 32 -4.05 2.66 3.93
CA ILE A 32 -3.84 1.64 4.94
C ILE A 32 -2.92 0.54 4.43
N ASP A 33 -2.22 -0.12 5.34
CA ASP A 33 -1.36 -1.26 5.04
C ASP A 33 -1.75 -2.43 5.92
N PHE A 34 -2.14 -3.54 5.29
CA PHE A 34 -2.43 -4.79 5.96
C PHE A 34 -1.16 -5.63 6.06
N CYS A 35 -0.51 -5.58 7.21
CA CYS A 35 0.80 -6.20 7.40
C CYS A 35 0.73 -7.65 7.88
N THR A 36 -0.40 -8.12 8.35
CA THR A 36 -0.57 -9.46 8.89
C THR A 36 -1.72 -10.22 8.23
N LEU A 37 -1.81 -11.52 8.53
CA LEU A 37 -2.88 -12.39 8.03
C LEU A 37 -4.13 -12.39 8.91
N GLN A 38 -4.28 -11.41 9.77
CA GLN A 38 -5.43 -11.28 10.66
C GLN A 38 -6.75 -11.11 9.88
N ASP A 39 -7.85 -11.35 10.55
CA ASP A 39 -9.17 -11.12 9.99
C ASP A 39 -9.34 -9.66 9.58
N ARG A 40 -9.63 -9.43 8.32
CA ARG A 40 -9.76 -8.09 7.73
C ARG A 40 -11.20 -7.68 7.51
N GLU A 41 -12.16 -8.53 7.82
CA GLU A 41 -13.58 -8.25 7.56
C GLU A 41 -14.03 -6.97 8.26
N ASP A 42 -13.53 -6.72 9.47
CA ASP A 42 -13.86 -5.52 10.24
C ASP A 42 -13.40 -4.22 9.58
N PHE A 43 -12.40 -4.30 8.69
CA PHE A 43 -11.85 -3.14 8.01
C PHE A 43 -12.36 -2.98 6.57
N LEU A 44 -13.13 -3.94 6.04
CA LEU A 44 -13.65 -3.88 4.67
C LEU A 44 -14.46 -2.60 4.41
N PRO A 45 -15.33 -2.12 5.34
CA PRO A 45 -16.06 -0.87 5.09
C PRO A 45 -15.16 0.35 4.94
N ILE A 46 -13.97 0.33 5.56
CA ILE A 46 -13.00 1.44 5.46
C ILE A 46 -12.33 1.44 4.10
N ILE A 47 -12.10 0.26 3.50
CA ILE A 47 -11.39 0.12 2.22
C ILE A 47 -12.03 1.00 1.15
N ASP A 48 -13.35 0.97 1.02
CA ASP A 48 -14.06 1.71 -0.02
C ASP A 48 -13.91 3.23 0.10
N SER A 49 -13.60 3.73 1.29
CA SER A 49 -13.40 5.16 1.55
C SER A 49 -11.93 5.58 1.60
N CYS A 50 -11.01 4.61 1.53
CA CYS A 50 -9.58 4.89 1.44
C CYS A 50 -9.18 5.30 0.04
N GLU A 51 -8.10 6.07 -0.04
CA GLU A 51 -7.49 6.45 -1.32
C GLU A 51 -6.67 5.30 -1.90
N LEU A 52 -5.93 4.58 -1.06
CA LEU A 52 -5.09 3.44 -1.44
C LEU A 52 -5.09 2.40 -0.32
N VAL A 53 -4.94 1.14 -0.71
CA VAL A 53 -4.68 0.02 0.20
C VAL A 53 -3.39 -0.67 -0.23
N PHE A 54 -2.52 -0.99 0.73
CA PHE A 54 -1.28 -1.72 0.50
C PHE A 54 -1.34 -3.09 1.16
N ASP A 55 -0.76 -4.09 0.51
CA ASP A 55 -0.54 -5.41 1.10
C ASP A 55 0.59 -6.14 0.35
N SER A 56 1.01 -7.28 0.87
CA SER A 56 1.98 -8.14 0.22
C SER A 56 1.35 -8.95 -0.91
N ARG A 57 2.09 -9.19 -1.98
CA ARG A 57 1.68 -10.08 -3.08
C ARG A 57 1.38 -11.51 -2.59
N GLU A 58 2.00 -11.95 -1.52
CA GLU A 58 1.73 -13.26 -0.92
C GLU A 58 0.28 -13.43 -0.48
N ARG A 59 -0.41 -12.32 -0.19
CA ARG A 59 -1.79 -12.31 0.26
C ARG A 59 -2.79 -11.96 -0.83
N LYS A 60 -2.39 -12.04 -2.09
CA LYS A 60 -3.23 -11.70 -3.25
C LYS A 60 -4.58 -12.41 -3.24
N ASP A 61 -4.60 -13.68 -2.81
CA ASP A 61 -5.83 -14.48 -2.81
C ASP A 61 -6.91 -13.93 -1.89
N LEU A 62 -6.54 -13.17 -0.86
CA LEU A 62 -7.49 -12.54 0.06
C LEU A 62 -8.34 -11.47 -0.62
N TYR A 63 -7.87 -10.94 -1.75
CA TYR A 63 -8.54 -9.86 -2.47
C TYR A 63 -9.39 -10.32 -3.65
N LYS A 64 -9.45 -11.63 -3.92
CA LYS A 64 -10.22 -12.19 -5.05
C LYS A 64 -11.70 -11.86 -5.00
N ASN A 65 -12.26 -11.79 -3.79
CA ASN A 65 -13.69 -11.57 -3.59
C ASN A 65 -14.00 -10.14 -3.12
N ILE A 66 -13.00 -9.26 -3.07
CA ILE A 66 -13.18 -7.88 -2.66
C ILE A 66 -13.37 -7.02 -3.91
N ASN A 67 -14.60 -6.57 -4.11
CA ASN A 67 -14.96 -5.71 -5.24
C ASN A 67 -14.98 -4.27 -4.75
N THR A 68 -13.91 -3.52 -5.01
CA THR A 68 -13.79 -2.12 -4.61
C THR A 68 -13.14 -1.30 -5.72
N LYS A 69 -13.53 -0.04 -5.80
CA LYS A 69 -12.90 0.95 -6.69
C LYS A 69 -11.59 1.49 -6.13
N THR A 70 -11.35 1.28 -4.83
CA THR A 70 -10.09 1.69 -4.22
C THR A 70 -8.94 0.86 -4.76
N PRO A 71 -7.87 1.47 -5.27
CA PRO A 71 -6.70 0.73 -5.73
C PRO A 71 -6.06 -0.05 -4.58
N ILE A 72 -5.91 -1.36 -4.79
CA ILE A 72 -5.19 -2.25 -3.89
C ILE A 72 -3.82 -2.48 -4.51
N ILE A 73 -2.78 -2.06 -3.80
CA ILE A 73 -1.40 -2.12 -4.26
C ILE A 73 -0.73 -3.30 -3.57
N LEU A 74 -0.44 -4.34 -4.34
CA LEU A 74 0.27 -5.52 -3.87
C LEU A 74 1.72 -5.44 -4.29
N HIS A 75 2.63 -5.63 -3.35
CA HIS A 75 4.06 -5.48 -3.62
C HIS A 75 4.91 -6.54 -2.93
N ASP A 76 6.08 -6.78 -3.49
CA ASP A 76 7.14 -7.61 -2.95
C ASP A 76 8.48 -7.22 -3.58
N LYS A 77 9.51 -8.01 -3.34
CA LYS A 77 10.85 -7.77 -3.92
C LYS A 77 10.89 -7.88 -5.45
N HIS A 78 9.90 -8.50 -6.07
CA HIS A 78 9.83 -8.69 -7.53
C HIS A 78 9.04 -7.60 -8.24
N GLY A 79 8.41 -6.70 -7.53
CA GLY A 79 7.65 -5.61 -8.12
C GLY A 79 6.33 -5.34 -7.44
N CYS A 80 5.39 -4.82 -8.20
CA CYS A 80 4.06 -4.49 -7.68
C CYS A 80 2.98 -4.60 -8.74
N GLU A 81 1.74 -4.68 -8.27
CA GLU A 81 0.56 -4.67 -9.11
C GLU A 81 -0.57 -3.93 -8.42
N CYS A 82 -1.48 -3.41 -9.22
CA CYS A 82 -2.66 -2.69 -8.76
C CYS A 82 -3.92 -3.45 -9.16
N ILE A 83 -4.76 -3.73 -8.19
CA ILE A 83 -6.06 -4.39 -8.39
C ILE A 83 -7.17 -3.37 -8.15
N ILE A 84 -8.08 -3.25 -9.09
CA ILE A 84 -9.33 -2.49 -8.94
C ILE A 84 -10.47 -3.37 -9.43
N ASN A 85 -11.54 -3.50 -8.65
CA ASN A 85 -12.71 -4.32 -8.97
C ASN A 85 -12.31 -5.74 -9.40
N ASN A 86 -11.46 -6.40 -8.63
CA ASN A 86 -10.96 -7.76 -8.86
C ASN A 86 -10.12 -7.95 -10.12
N LYS A 87 -9.68 -6.88 -10.76
CA LYS A 87 -8.85 -6.95 -11.97
C LYS A 87 -7.51 -6.30 -11.75
N ILE A 88 -6.45 -6.96 -12.21
CA ILE A 88 -5.12 -6.34 -12.29
C ILE A 88 -5.17 -5.34 -13.44
N ILE A 89 -5.04 -4.07 -13.12
CA ILE A 89 -5.09 -3.00 -14.13
C ILE A 89 -3.70 -2.46 -14.50
N LEU A 90 -2.75 -2.58 -13.60
CA LEU A 90 -1.37 -2.12 -13.80
C LEU A 90 -0.44 -3.05 -13.05
N SER A 91 0.76 -3.25 -13.60
CA SER A 91 1.80 -4.03 -12.93
C SER A 91 3.19 -3.57 -13.38
N LYS A 92 4.17 -3.80 -12.52
CA LYS A 92 5.58 -3.54 -12.81
C LYS A 92 6.43 -4.62 -12.16
N GLU A 93 7.19 -5.34 -12.96
CA GLU A 93 8.17 -6.30 -12.49
C GLU A 93 9.56 -5.67 -12.46
N ILE A 94 10.33 -6.04 -11.46
CA ILE A 94 11.74 -5.67 -11.33
C ILE A 94 12.56 -6.90 -10.97
N LYS A 95 13.86 -6.83 -11.22
CA LYS A 95 14.81 -7.86 -10.81
C LYS A 95 15.20 -7.60 -9.34
N PRO A 96 14.96 -8.54 -8.42
CA PRO A 96 15.33 -8.33 -7.01
C PRO A 96 16.84 -8.43 -6.83
N GLU A 97 17.37 -7.73 -5.81
CA GLU A 97 18.71 -7.95 -5.33
C GLU A 97 18.80 -9.27 -4.56
N LYS A 98 19.87 -10.04 -4.78
CA LYS A 98 20.07 -11.31 -4.08
C LYS A 98 20.33 -11.05 -2.59
N ASN A 99 19.64 -11.81 -1.74
CA ASN A 99 19.86 -11.86 -0.30
C ASN A 99 19.60 -10.55 0.46
N LEU A 100 18.98 -9.57 -0.17
CA LEU A 100 18.61 -8.33 0.51
C LEU A 100 17.27 -8.55 1.21
N GLN A 101 17.33 -8.78 2.52
CA GLN A 101 16.15 -8.80 3.39
C GLN A 101 16.23 -7.58 4.30
N VAL A 102 15.24 -6.70 4.18
CA VAL A 102 15.22 -5.43 4.91
C VAL A 102 13.90 -5.27 5.62
N ASN A 103 13.95 -5.18 6.94
CA ASN A 103 12.80 -4.77 7.73
C ASN A 103 12.44 -3.32 7.38
N GLY A 104 11.17 -3.05 7.19
CA GLY A 104 10.70 -1.72 6.83
C GLY A 104 10.70 -1.44 5.32
N ALA A 105 11.06 -2.42 4.47
CA ALA A 105 11.02 -2.25 3.02
C ALA A 105 9.61 -1.91 2.53
N GLY A 106 8.58 -2.48 3.14
CA GLY A 106 7.19 -2.17 2.82
C GLY A 106 6.82 -0.72 3.15
N ASP A 107 7.30 -0.21 4.27
CA ASP A 107 7.07 1.18 4.66
C ASP A 107 7.77 2.16 3.71
N ILE A 108 8.98 1.82 3.29
CA ILE A 108 9.73 2.60 2.29
C ILE A 108 8.97 2.60 0.97
N PHE A 109 8.49 1.44 0.53
CA PHE A 109 7.68 1.32 -0.68
C PHE A 109 6.43 2.20 -0.60
N ALA A 110 5.67 2.09 0.49
CA ALA A 110 4.45 2.88 0.68
C ALA A 110 4.73 4.39 0.65
N GLY A 111 5.81 4.83 1.28
CA GLY A 111 6.22 6.24 1.29
C GLY A 111 6.52 6.76 -0.12
N PHE A 112 7.31 6.04 -0.90
CA PHE A 112 7.58 6.41 -2.30
C PHE A 112 6.31 6.35 -3.15
N PHE A 113 5.48 5.32 -2.95
CA PHE A 113 4.26 5.16 -3.73
C PHE A 113 3.29 6.33 -3.50
N ILE A 114 3.03 6.67 -2.25
CA ILE A 114 2.14 7.78 -1.90
C ILE A 114 2.66 9.09 -2.51
N SER A 115 3.96 9.35 -2.40
CA SER A 115 4.57 10.54 -2.98
C SER A 115 4.41 10.58 -4.50
N ASN A 116 4.68 9.47 -5.18
CA ASN A 116 4.54 9.39 -6.64
C ASN A 116 3.08 9.52 -7.08
N TYR A 117 2.17 8.89 -6.35
CA TYR A 117 0.74 8.96 -6.59
C TYR A 117 0.21 10.39 -6.40
N TYR A 118 0.53 10.99 -5.27
CA TYR A 118 0.06 12.33 -4.90
C TYR A 118 0.58 13.41 -5.87
N ASN A 119 1.84 13.33 -6.26
CA ASN A 119 2.48 14.34 -7.11
C ASN A 119 2.31 14.09 -8.61
N LYS A 120 2.04 12.85 -9.03
CA LYS A 120 1.94 12.48 -10.44
C LYS A 120 0.64 11.73 -10.75
N SER A 121 0.66 10.38 -10.62
CA SER A 121 -0.47 9.53 -10.98
C SER A 121 -0.30 8.12 -10.44
N LEU A 122 -1.38 7.34 -10.47
CA LEU A 122 -1.35 5.91 -10.16
C LEU A 122 -0.41 5.15 -11.12
N ALA A 123 -0.51 5.42 -12.41
CA ALA A 123 0.32 4.76 -13.41
C ALA A 123 1.80 5.05 -13.19
N TYR A 124 2.15 6.29 -12.89
CA TYR A 124 3.52 6.69 -12.57
C TYR A 124 4.02 5.98 -11.29
N ALA A 125 3.19 5.94 -10.25
CA ALA A 125 3.54 5.27 -8.99
C ALA A 125 3.83 3.78 -9.21
N ILE A 126 2.97 3.07 -9.93
CA ILE A 126 3.21 1.66 -10.27
C ILE A 126 4.52 1.48 -11.05
N LYS A 127 4.78 2.33 -12.02
CA LYS A 127 5.96 2.23 -12.88
C LYS A 127 7.27 2.49 -12.13
N LYS A 128 7.28 3.41 -11.16
CA LYS A 128 8.52 3.95 -10.57
C LYS A 128 8.86 3.44 -9.18
N THR A 129 7.85 3.15 -8.35
CA THR A 129 8.07 2.96 -6.91
C THR A 129 8.95 1.76 -6.59
N ALA A 130 8.70 0.60 -7.21
CA ALA A 130 9.48 -0.61 -6.90
C ALA A 130 10.98 -0.42 -7.19
N GLY A 131 11.31 0.20 -8.31
CA GLY A 131 12.70 0.51 -8.68
C GLY A 131 13.34 1.52 -7.73
N GLN A 132 12.60 2.55 -7.34
CA GLN A 132 13.09 3.54 -6.37
C GLN A 132 13.33 2.93 -5.00
N THR A 133 12.42 2.07 -4.54
CA THR A 133 12.55 1.36 -3.27
C THR A 133 13.78 0.47 -3.26
N LYS A 134 13.96 -0.33 -4.31
CA LYS A 134 15.14 -1.19 -4.47
C LYS A 134 16.43 -0.37 -4.42
N LYS A 135 16.49 0.71 -5.17
CA LYS A 135 17.65 1.59 -5.23
C LYS A 135 17.97 2.21 -3.87
N TYR A 136 16.95 2.67 -3.17
CA TYR A 136 17.10 3.26 -1.83
C TYR A 136 17.65 2.25 -0.82
N ILE A 137 17.06 1.05 -0.78
CA ILE A 137 17.47 -0.02 0.12
C ILE A 137 18.91 -0.45 -0.15
N THR A 138 19.26 -0.68 -1.42
CA THR A 138 20.59 -1.08 -1.84
C THR A 138 21.64 -0.03 -1.46
N LYS A 139 21.33 1.25 -1.68
CA LYS A 139 22.25 2.35 -1.39
C LYS A 139 22.48 2.55 0.10
N ASN A 140 21.46 2.38 0.91
CA ASN A 140 21.51 2.73 2.33
C ASN A 140 21.78 1.53 3.24
N GLU A 141 21.81 0.31 2.72
CA GLU A 141 22.06 -0.94 3.47
C GLU A 141 21.25 -1.03 4.77
N ILE A 142 19.99 -0.69 4.68
CA ILE A 142 19.09 -0.64 5.84
C ILE A 142 18.72 -2.06 6.28
#